data_68de2f911355323498bbddce3d703e6f
#
_entry.id   68de2f911355323498bbddce3d703e6f
#
_cell.length_a   1.000
_cell.length_b   1.000
_cell.length_c   1.000
_cell.angle_alpha   90.00
_cell.angle_beta   90.00
_cell.angle_gamma   90.00
#
_symmetry.space_group_name_H-M   'P 1'
#
loop_
_entity.id
_entity.type
_entity.pdbx_description
1 polymer ?
#
loop_
_entity_poly.entity_id
_entity_poly.type
_entity_poly.pdbx_seq_one_letter_code
_entity_poly.pdbx_strand_id
1 'polypeptide(L)'
;EESDEWYRSSAPRSPLNFNVMKRYRYLTQAMVELAQNRPDAALLTLAPMEPYCETCKRHIDSIHLHILQALAMYRQRDAGWREKLRQALDTAAEYSFVRTISAYGAAVLPLLEELSYTGGGEEWRQKLLRDVLAQAAFYPLFLQPSLSLTTALTATELQILRLICADKSNAEI
;
A
#
# COMPACT_ATOMS: atom_id res chain seq x y z
N GLU A 1 -16.17 4.93 1.88
CA GLU A 1 -17.30 5.07 2.84
C GLU A 1 -17.14 4.07 4.00
N GLU A 2 -17.08 2.78 3.74
CA GLU A 2 -16.92 1.72 4.77
C GLU A 2 -15.55 1.81 5.48
N SER A 3 -14.47 2.07 4.74
CA SER A 3 -13.12 2.30 5.29
C SER A 3 -13.03 3.56 6.15
N ASP A 4 -13.76 4.61 5.80
CA ASP A 4 -13.77 5.86 6.57
C ASP A 4 -14.57 5.71 7.88
N GLU A 5 -15.63 4.90 7.85
CA GLU A 5 -16.39 4.57 9.05
C GLU A 5 -15.55 3.73 10.02
N TRP A 6 -14.86 2.70 9.51
CA TRP A 6 -13.93 1.91 10.31
C TRP A 6 -12.82 2.77 10.90
N TYR A 7 -12.23 3.68 10.11
CA TYR A 7 -11.17 4.58 10.56
C TYR A 7 -11.63 5.45 11.72
N ARG A 8 -12.85 5.98 11.66
CA ARG A 8 -13.42 6.82 12.72
C ARG A 8 -13.78 6.04 14.00
N SER A 9 -14.24 4.80 13.88
CA SER A 9 -14.79 4.02 14.99
C SER A 9 -13.79 3.07 15.63
N SER A 10 -12.88 2.48 14.85
CA SER A 10 -12.10 1.30 15.23
C SER A 10 -10.58 1.47 15.11
N ALA A 11 -10.10 2.50 14.41
CA ALA A 11 -8.67 2.75 14.26
C ALA A 11 -8.02 3.08 15.62
N PRO A 12 -6.75 2.69 15.85
CA PRO A 12 -6.01 3.07 17.05
C PRO A 12 -5.90 4.59 17.19
N ARG A 13 -6.25 5.13 18.35
CA ARG A 13 -6.28 6.59 18.58
C ARG A 13 -4.93 7.17 19.02
N SER A 14 -4.00 6.34 19.43
CA SER A 14 -2.69 6.80 19.92
C SER A 14 -1.58 5.83 19.53
N PRO A 15 -0.53 6.31 18.87
CA PRO A 15 0.67 5.52 18.59
C PRO A 15 1.47 5.20 19.85
N LEU A 16 1.27 5.92 20.96
CA LEU A 16 2.03 5.75 22.21
C LEU A 16 1.64 4.49 22.99
N ASN A 17 0.46 3.93 22.75
CA ASN A 17 -0.05 2.74 23.44
C ASN A 17 -0.19 1.57 22.46
N PHE A 18 0.91 1.15 21.85
CA PHE A 18 0.90 -0.01 20.96
C PHE A 18 0.43 -1.28 21.68
N ASN A 19 -0.62 -1.87 21.16
CA ASN A 19 -1.17 -3.13 21.67
C ASN A 19 -0.95 -4.24 20.66
N VAL A 20 -0.11 -5.21 21.00
CA VAL A 20 0.27 -6.36 20.18
C VAL A 20 -0.95 -7.14 19.66
N MET A 21 -1.98 -7.31 20.50
CA MET A 21 -3.21 -8.02 20.12
C MET A 21 -4.01 -7.27 19.04
N LYS A 22 -3.78 -5.96 18.93
CA LYS A 22 -4.44 -5.10 17.94
C LYS A 22 -3.53 -4.72 16.77
N ARG A 23 -2.36 -5.39 16.60
CA ARG A 23 -1.38 -5.05 15.56
C ARG A 23 -1.97 -4.92 14.15
N TYR A 24 -2.91 -5.78 13.79
CA TYR A 24 -3.58 -5.69 12.48
C TYR A 24 -4.37 -4.40 12.29
N ARG A 25 -4.85 -3.78 13.37
CA ARG A 25 -5.53 -2.47 13.26
C ARG A 25 -4.56 -1.37 12.86
N TYR A 26 -3.30 -1.42 13.30
CA TYR A 26 -2.26 -0.47 12.88
C TYR A 26 -1.92 -0.66 11.40
N LEU A 27 -1.75 -1.90 10.94
CA LEU A 27 -1.53 -2.19 9.51
C LEU A 27 -2.71 -1.73 8.66
N THR A 28 -3.95 -2.04 9.06
CA THR A 28 -5.16 -1.60 8.36
C THR A 28 -5.28 -0.08 8.33
N GLN A 29 -4.99 0.59 9.45
CA GLN A 29 -5.01 2.05 9.54
C GLN A 29 -4.00 2.68 8.58
N ALA A 30 -2.76 2.18 8.54
CA ALA A 30 -1.75 2.65 7.62
C ALA A 30 -2.16 2.44 6.15
N MET A 31 -2.80 1.31 5.82
CA MET A 31 -3.37 1.09 4.48
C MET A 31 -4.45 2.11 4.12
N VAL A 32 -5.37 2.41 5.04
CA VAL A 32 -6.40 3.43 4.83
C VAL A 32 -5.77 4.81 4.65
N GLU A 33 -4.79 5.16 5.48
CA GLU A 33 -4.06 6.43 5.38
C GLU A 33 -3.31 6.56 4.05
N LEU A 34 -2.69 5.49 3.57
CA LEU A 34 -2.10 5.44 2.23
C LEU A 34 -3.16 5.62 1.13
N ALA A 35 -4.28 4.90 1.20
CA ALA A 35 -5.37 5.06 0.23
C ALA A 35 -5.95 6.49 0.21
N GLN A 36 -5.91 7.20 1.34
CA GLN A 36 -6.30 8.60 1.49
C GLN A 36 -5.17 9.58 1.13
N ASN A 37 -4.05 9.10 0.58
CA ASN A 37 -2.86 9.89 0.25
C ASN A 37 -2.27 10.68 1.45
N ARG A 38 -2.23 10.03 2.61
CA ARG A 38 -1.65 10.58 3.85
C ARG A 38 -0.44 9.77 4.31
N PRO A 39 0.68 9.79 3.56
CA PRO A 39 1.84 8.96 3.85
C PRO A 39 2.51 9.27 5.20
N ASP A 40 2.52 10.56 5.63
CA ASP A 40 3.05 10.96 6.94
C ASP A 40 2.28 10.28 8.08
N ALA A 41 0.95 10.28 8.00
CA ALA A 41 0.10 9.64 9.00
C ALA A 41 0.36 8.12 9.04
N ALA A 42 0.52 7.48 7.89
CA ALA A 42 0.84 6.05 7.80
C ALA A 42 2.18 5.73 8.48
N LEU A 43 3.22 6.52 8.26
CA LEU A 43 4.52 6.35 8.94
C LEU A 43 4.41 6.49 10.46
N LEU A 44 3.66 7.49 10.93
CA LEU A 44 3.41 7.68 12.37
C LEU A 44 2.63 6.51 12.98
N THR A 45 1.64 6.00 12.27
CA THR A 45 0.85 4.82 12.69
C THR A 45 1.72 3.57 12.78
N LEU A 46 2.68 3.40 11.88
CA LEU A 46 3.55 2.23 11.82
C LEU A 46 4.73 2.27 12.80
N ALA A 47 5.18 3.46 13.20
CA ALA A 47 6.37 3.63 14.03
C ALA A 47 6.41 2.76 15.31
N PRO A 48 5.32 2.57 16.07
CA PRO A 48 5.34 1.73 17.27
C PRO A 48 5.51 0.22 16.99
N MET A 49 5.30 -0.22 15.74
CA MET A 49 5.43 -1.62 15.37
C MET A 49 6.90 -2.05 15.18
N GLU A 50 7.79 -1.10 14.85
CA GLU A 50 9.19 -1.40 14.53
C GLU A 50 9.92 -2.10 15.70
N PRO A 51 9.97 -1.52 16.92
CA PRO A 51 10.60 -2.19 18.06
C PRO A 51 9.91 -3.50 18.45
N TYR A 52 8.62 -3.63 18.24
CA TYR A 52 7.91 -4.87 18.46
C TYR A 52 8.35 -5.97 17.49
N CYS A 53 8.41 -5.67 16.19
CA CYS A 53 8.82 -6.64 15.16
C CYS A 53 10.25 -7.14 15.41
N GLU A 54 11.16 -6.24 15.76
CA GLU A 54 12.57 -6.56 16.08
C GLU A 54 12.68 -7.43 17.33
N THR A 55 12.06 -7.03 18.43
CA THR A 55 12.14 -7.72 19.71
C THR A 55 11.51 -9.11 19.67
N CYS A 56 10.35 -9.23 19.03
CA CYS A 56 9.58 -10.48 18.98
C CYS A 56 9.88 -11.34 17.75
N LYS A 57 10.81 -10.92 16.88
CA LYS A 57 11.20 -11.61 15.64
C LYS A 57 9.97 -12.00 14.79
N ARG A 58 9.06 -11.05 14.61
CA ARG A 58 7.79 -11.25 13.90
C ARG A 58 7.96 -11.02 12.41
N HIS A 59 8.55 -11.98 11.68
CA HIS A 59 8.94 -11.85 10.28
C HIS A 59 7.80 -11.42 9.35
N ILE A 60 6.61 -12.02 9.47
CA ILE A 60 5.46 -11.65 8.63
C ILE A 60 5.00 -10.22 8.92
N ASP A 61 4.88 -9.85 10.21
CA ASP A 61 4.50 -8.50 10.61
C ASP A 61 5.57 -7.48 10.16
N SER A 62 6.86 -7.84 10.21
CA SER A 62 7.99 -7.03 9.72
C SER A 62 7.92 -6.81 8.22
N ILE A 63 7.60 -7.83 7.42
CA ILE A 63 7.43 -7.69 5.97
C ILE A 63 6.31 -6.69 5.67
N HIS A 64 5.14 -6.83 6.29
CA HIS A 64 4.03 -5.89 6.11
C HIS A 64 4.42 -4.47 6.51
N LEU A 65 5.07 -4.31 7.67
CA LEU A 65 5.57 -3.03 8.16
C LEU A 65 6.48 -2.34 7.15
N HIS A 66 7.52 -3.05 6.70
CA HIS A 66 8.51 -2.48 5.78
C HIS A 66 7.93 -2.17 4.40
N ILE A 67 6.99 -2.98 3.88
CA ILE A 67 6.30 -2.66 2.63
C ILE A 67 5.49 -1.38 2.76
N LEU A 68 4.69 -1.24 3.82
CA LEU A 68 3.87 -0.05 4.04
C LEU A 68 4.73 1.20 4.28
N GLN A 69 5.85 1.08 5.00
CA GLN A 69 6.83 2.16 5.13
C GLN A 69 7.44 2.53 3.78
N ALA A 70 7.85 1.54 2.98
CA ALA A 70 8.38 1.78 1.64
C ALA A 70 7.37 2.50 0.74
N LEU A 71 6.11 2.08 0.75
CA LEU A 71 5.03 2.73 0.00
C LEU A 71 4.81 4.18 0.44
N ALA A 72 4.82 4.45 1.74
CA ALA A 72 4.68 5.80 2.27
C ALA A 72 5.86 6.71 1.85
N MET A 73 7.10 6.24 2.04
CA MET A 73 8.31 6.96 1.67
C MET A 73 8.41 7.17 0.15
N TYR A 74 8.02 6.18 -0.66
CA TYR A 74 8.00 6.31 -2.12
C TYR A 74 7.09 7.46 -2.57
N ARG A 75 5.91 7.61 -1.97
CA ARG A 75 4.99 8.71 -2.25
C ARG A 75 5.53 10.07 -1.83
N GLN A 76 6.35 10.11 -0.79
CA GLN A 76 7.04 11.33 -0.33
C GLN A 76 8.30 11.64 -1.16
N ARG A 77 8.68 10.77 -2.11
CA ARG A 77 9.95 10.83 -2.85
C ARG A 77 11.17 10.74 -1.92
N ASP A 78 11.02 10.11 -0.76
CA ASP A 78 12.10 9.81 0.17
C ASP A 78 12.84 8.57 -0.30
N ALA A 79 14.14 8.70 -0.62
CA ALA A 79 14.98 7.60 -1.13
C ALA A 79 15.10 6.41 -0.17
N GLY A 80 14.81 6.59 1.12
CA GLY A 80 14.80 5.54 2.15
C GLY A 80 13.85 4.39 1.86
N TRP A 81 12.86 4.58 0.96
CA TRP A 81 11.95 3.51 0.55
C TRP A 81 12.68 2.26 0.00
N ARG A 82 13.81 2.47 -0.66
CA ARG A 82 14.61 1.36 -1.24
C ARG A 82 15.13 0.42 -0.17
N GLU A 83 15.60 0.98 0.93
CA GLU A 83 16.11 0.21 2.06
C GLU A 83 14.99 -0.57 2.75
N LYS A 84 13.85 0.09 3.01
CA LYS A 84 12.68 -0.57 3.62
C LYS A 84 12.15 -1.70 2.73
N LEU A 85 12.05 -1.49 1.42
CA LEU A 85 11.62 -2.54 0.50
C LEU A 85 12.63 -3.71 0.47
N ARG A 86 13.94 -3.41 0.46
CA ARG A 86 14.99 -4.45 0.49
C ARG A 86 14.87 -5.32 1.75
N GLN A 87 14.70 -4.72 2.91
CA GLN A 87 14.49 -5.43 4.18
C GLN A 87 13.27 -6.37 4.12
N ALA A 88 12.16 -5.91 3.54
CA ALA A 88 10.99 -6.77 3.34
C ALA A 88 11.29 -7.95 2.40
N LEU A 89 11.97 -7.68 1.28
CA LEU A 89 12.32 -8.68 0.27
C LEU A 89 13.31 -9.71 0.81
N ASP A 90 14.33 -9.28 1.54
CA ASP A 90 15.35 -10.17 2.13
C ASP A 90 14.69 -11.12 3.15
N THR A 91 13.87 -10.59 4.04
CA THR A 91 13.11 -11.41 4.99
C THR A 91 12.16 -12.37 4.27
N ALA A 92 11.45 -11.90 3.25
CA ALA A 92 10.52 -12.74 2.51
C ALA A 92 11.23 -13.83 1.70
N ALA A 93 12.40 -13.55 1.13
CA ALA A 93 13.21 -14.53 0.41
C ALA A 93 13.75 -15.62 1.33
N GLU A 94 14.25 -15.23 2.51
CA GLU A 94 14.76 -16.17 3.52
C GLU A 94 13.71 -17.22 3.93
N TYR A 95 12.46 -16.79 4.11
CA TYR A 95 11.36 -17.67 4.54
C TYR A 95 10.45 -18.13 3.40
N SER A 96 10.78 -17.80 2.14
CA SER A 96 9.98 -18.11 0.95
C SER A 96 8.55 -17.52 0.97
N PHE A 97 8.35 -16.37 1.61
CA PHE A 97 7.06 -15.68 1.74
C PHE A 97 6.71 -14.85 0.49
N VAL A 98 6.28 -15.48 -0.58
CA VAL A 98 5.86 -14.77 -1.81
C VAL A 98 4.55 -14.04 -1.62
N ARG A 99 3.52 -14.71 -1.05
CA ARG A 99 2.16 -14.19 -0.97
C ARG A 99 2.04 -12.93 -0.09
N THR A 100 2.86 -12.82 0.94
CA THR A 100 2.87 -11.66 1.83
C THR A 100 3.20 -10.36 1.08
N ILE A 101 4.09 -10.43 0.07
CA ILE A 101 4.43 -9.29 -0.77
C ILE A 101 3.45 -9.15 -1.93
N SER A 102 3.13 -10.25 -2.63
CA SER A 102 2.27 -10.19 -3.81
C SER A 102 0.85 -9.69 -3.50
N ALA A 103 0.38 -9.82 -2.26
CA ALA A 103 -0.90 -9.25 -1.82
C ALA A 103 -0.98 -7.72 -1.99
N TYR A 104 0.15 -7.02 -2.07
CA TYR A 104 0.19 -5.58 -2.34
C TYR A 104 0.12 -5.21 -3.82
N GLY A 105 0.18 -6.16 -4.74
CA GLY A 105 -0.08 -6.07 -6.17
C GLY A 105 0.28 -4.73 -6.81
N ALA A 106 -0.73 -3.99 -7.27
CA ALA A 106 -0.58 -2.70 -7.96
C ALA A 106 0.16 -1.64 -7.13
N ALA A 107 0.11 -1.71 -5.80
CA ALA A 107 0.78 -0.74 -4.95
C ALA A 107 2.30 -0.95 -4.92
N VAL A 108 2.77 -2.21 -4.86
CA VAL A 108 4.19 -2.53 -4.74
C VAL A 108 4.89 -2.67 -6.08
N LEU A 109 4.16 -2.93 -7.17
CA LEU A 109 4.71 -3.18 -8.50
C LEU A 109 5.67 -2.07 -8.98
N PRO A 110 5.33 -0.77 -8.93
CA PRO A 110 6.24 0.30 -9.35
C PRO A 110 7.56 0.33 -8.56
N LEU A 111 7.50 0.00 -7.27
CA LEU A 111 8.67 -0.05 -6.41
C LEU A 111 9.59 -1.22 -6.78
N LEU A 112 9.01 -2.38 -7.11
CA LEU A 112 9.77 -3.56 -7.56
C LEU A 112 10.44 -3.32 -8.92
N GLU A 113 9.76 -2.64 -9.84
CA GLU A 113 10.30 -2.29 -11.16
C GLU A 113 11.47 -1.30 -11.05
N GLU A 114 11.40 -0.34 -10.12
CA GLU A 114 12.46 0.64 -9.90
C GLU A 114 13.62 0.08 -9.07
N LEU A 115 13.37 -0.92 -8.20
CA LEU A 115 14.38 -1.53 -7.36
C LEU A 115 15.06 -2.69 -8.08
N SER A 116 16.33 -2.53 -8.47
CA SER A 116 17.14 -3.64 -8.98
C SER A 116 17.50 -4.62 -7.86
N TYR A 117 16.53 -5.46 -7.45
CA TYR A 117 16.73 -6.44 -6.39
C TYR A 117 17.33 -7.73 -6.95
N THR A 118 18.47 -8.15 -6.36
CA THR A 118 19.22 -9.34 -6.78
C THR A 118 19.25 -10.44 -5.72
N GLY A 119 18.70 -10.20 -4.52
CA GLY A 119 18.61 -11.19 -3.45
C GLY A 119 17.59 -12.29 -3.74
N GLY A 120 17.58 -13.31 -2.90
CA GLY A 120 16.76 -14.49 -3.12
C GLY A 120 17.22 -15.32 -4.32
N GLY A 121 16.62 -16.47 -4.53
CA GLY A 121 16.86 -17.29 -5.73
C GLY A 121 16.10 -16.76 -6.95
N GLU A 122 16.59 -17.04 -8.16
CA GLU A 122 15.96 -16.63 -9.42
C GLU A 122 14.51 -17.14 -9.51
N GLU A 123 14.27 -18.38 -9.14
CA GLU A 123 12.94 -18.99 -9.14
C GLU A 123 11.96 -18.24 -8.21
N TRP A 124 12.44 -17.86 -7.02
CA TRP A 124 11.64 -17.10 -6.06
C TRP A 124 11.29 -15.71 -6.60
N ARG A 125 12.25 -15.00 -7.21
CA ARG A 125 12.01 -13.68 -7.83
C ARG A 125 11.01 -13.74 -8.97
N GLN A 126 11.16 -14.73 -9.87
CA GLN A 126 10.24 -14.92 -10.98
C GLN A 126 8.83 -15.24 -10.49
N LYS A 127 8.71 -16.10 -9.48
CA LYS A 127 7.42 -16.39 -8.85
C LYS A 127 6.81 -15.14 -8.21
N LEU A 128 7.61 -14.38 -7.45
CA LEU A 128 7.15 -13.14 -6.81
C LEU A 128 6.60 -12.17 -7.86
N LEU A 129 7.37 -11.88 -8.92
CA LEU A 129 6.97 -10.93 -9.95
C LEU A 129 5.68 -11.37 -10.66
N ARG A 130 5.60 -12.66 -11.04
CA ARG A 130 4.38 -13.22 -11.65
C ARG A 130 3.16 -13.06 -10.75
N ASP A 131 3.29 -13.38 -9.46
CA ASP A 131 2.18 -13.32 -8.51
C ASP A 131 1.78 -11.86 -8.21
N VAL A 132 2.75 -10.92 -8.16
CA VAL A 132 2.50 -9.47 -8.05
C VAL A 132 1.75 -8.94 -9.27
N LEU A 133 2.18 -9.29 -10.48
CA LEU A 133 1.52 -8.87 -11.73
C LEU A 133 0.09 -9.40 -11.81
N ALA A 134 -0.13 -10.66 -11.45
CA ALA A 134 -1.47 -11.24 -11.40
C ALA A 134 -2.38 -10.50 -10.42
N GLN A 135 -1.88 -10.19 -9.23
CA GLN A 135 -2.62 -9.45 -8.21
C GLN A 135 -2.88 -8.00 -8.63
N ALA A 136 -1.91 -7.34 -9.27
CA ALA A 136 -2.06 -5.99 -9.80
C ALA A 136 -3.12 -5.91 -10.89
N ALA A 137 -3.18 -6.91 -11.77
CA ALA A 137 -4.20 -7.00 -12.81
C ALA A 137 -5.61 -7.21 -12.22
N PHE A 138 -5.71 -7.97 -11.12
CA PHE A 138 -6.99 -8.26 -10.48
C PHE A 138 -7.50 -7.08 -9.63
N TYR A 139 -6.60 -6.35 -8.95
CA TYR A 139 -6.92 -5.20 -8.10
C TYR A 139 -6.06 -3.98 -8.49
N PRO A 140 -6.30 -3.36 -9.66
CA PRO A 140 -5.42 -2.30 -10.18
C PRO A 140 -5.44 -1.02 -9.33
N LEU A 141 -6.49 -0.81 -8.53
CA LEU A 141 -6.63 0.37 -7.66
C LEU A 141 -6.25 0.12 -6.20
N PHE A 142 -5.71 -1.09 -5.88
CA PHE A 142 -5.36 -1.40 -4.50
C PHE A 142 -4.31 -0.44 -3.92
N LEU A 143 -4.66 0.21 -2.82
CA LEU A 143 -3.88 1.26 -2.16
C LEU A 143 -3.46 2.44 -3.07
N GLN A 144 -3.96 2.52 -4.29
CA GLN A 144 -3.76 3.73 -5.09
C GLN A 144 -4.52 4.89 -4.44
N PRO A 145 -3.93 6.09 -4.37
CA PRO A 145 -4.67 7.26 -3.91
C PRO A 145 -5.92 7.40 -4.77
N SER A 146 -7.07 7.56 -4.12
CA SER A 146 -8.28 7.93 -4.86
C SER A 146 -8.00 9.28 -5.54
N LEU A 147 -7.66 9.24 -6.80
CA LEU A 147 -7.64 10.45 -7.62
C LEU A 147 -9.06 10.99 -7.54
N SER A 148 -9.22 12.24 -7.06
CA SER A 148 -10.50 12.88 -7.23
C SER A 148 -10.81 12.84 -8.72
N LEU A 149 -12.01 12.41 -9.11
CA LEU A 149 -12.44 12.37 -10.53
C LEU A 149 -12.09 13.67 -11.27
N THR A 150 -12.07 14.79 -10.54
CA THR A 150 -11.69 16.12 -11.03
C THR A 150 -10.23 16.26 -11.42
N THR A 151 -9.30 15.47 -10.88
CA THR A 151 -7.87 15.52 -11.21
C THR A 151 -7.45 14.45 -12.23
N ALA A 152 -8.27 13.39 -12.39
CA ALA A 152 -8.01 12.30 -13.33
C ALA A 152 -8.61 12.53 -14.72
N LEU A 153 -9.60 13.44 -14.84
CA LEU A 153 -10.31 13.72 -16.08
C LEU A 153 -9.87 15.06 -16.67
N THR A 154 -9.75 15.10 -17.99
CA THR A 154 -9.60 16.35 -18.73
C THR A 154 -10.85 17.21 -18.58
N ALA A 155 -10.74 18.51 -18.89
CA ALA A 155 -11.88 19.43 -18.82
C ALA A 155 -13.06 18.95 -19.69
N THR A 156 -12.80 18.35 -20.85
CA THR A 156 -13.79 17.80 -21.77
C THR A 156 -14.48 16.56 -21.18
N GLU A 157 -13.72 15.62 -20.60
CA GLU A 157 -14.26 14.42 -19.95
C GLU A 157 -15.09 14.77 -18.73
N LEU A 158 -14.69 15.78 -17.93
CA LEU A 158 -15.48 16.31 -16.82
C LEU A 158 -16.80 16.92 -17.31
N GLN A 159 -16.80 17.61 -18.45
CA GLN A 159 -18.00 18.18 -19.02
C GLN A 159 -18.96 17.09 -19.53
N ILE A 160 -18.43 16.07 -20.20
CA ILE A 160 -19.22 14.90 -20.62
C ILE A 160 -19.82 14.20 -19.41
N LEU A 161 -19.03 13.95 -18.36
CA LEU A 161 -19.52 13.33 -17.13
C LEU A 161 -20.66 14.13 -16.49
N ARG A 162 -20.55 15.48 -16.44
CA ARG A 162 -21.60 16.35 -15.92
C ARG A 162 -22.88 16.27 -16.74
N LEU A 163 -22.77 16.16 -18.08
CA LEU A 163 -23.93 16.03 -18.97
C LEU A 163 -24.61 14.66 -18.79
N ILE A 164 -23.84 13.59 -18.65
CA ILE A 164 -24.36 12.25 -18.29
C ILE A 164 -25.08 12.27 -16.94
N CYS A 165 -24.48 12.88 -15.91
CA CYS A 165 -25.12 13.03 -14.59
C CYS A 165 -26.39 13.91 -14.61
N ALA A 166 -26.55 14.73 -15.63
CA ALA A 166 -27.76 15.55 -15.86
C ALA A 166 -28.78 14.84 -16.79
N ASP A 167 -28.66 13.53 -16.98
CA ASP A 167 -29.51 12.69 -17.84
C ASP A 167 -29.64 13.19 -19.29
N LYS A 168 -28.58 13.82 -19.82
CA LYS A 168 -28.53 14.23 -21.22
C LYS A 168 -28.29 13.02 -22.13
N SER A 169 -29.04 12.99 -23.23
CA SER A 169 -28.88 11.95 -24.25
C SER A 169 -27.58 12.13 -25.04
N ASN A 170 -27.08 11.03 -25.67
CA ASN A 170 -25.89 11.07 -26.51
C ASN A 170 -25.95 12.09 -27.67
N ALA A 171 -27.15 12.54 -28.06
CA ALA A 171 -27.35 13.58 -29.09
C ALA A 171 -27.23 15.00 -28.53
N GLU A 172 -27.26 15.18 -27.20
CA GLU A 172 -27.13 16.44 -26.48
C GLU A 172 -25.75 16.64 -25.83
N ILE A 173 -24.90 15.59 -25.87
CA ILE A 173 -23.50 15.59 -25.41
C ILE A 173 -22.58 15.86 -26.58
#